data_62033561b2d7cd822d4f844d313cb59a
#
_entry.id   62033561b2d7cd822d4f844d313cb59a
#
_cell.length_a   1.000
_cell.length_b   1.000
_cell.length_c   1.000
_cell.angle_alpha   90.00
_cell.angle_beta   90.00
_cell.angle_gamma   90.00
#
_symmetry.space_group_name_H-M   'P 1'
#
loop_
_entity.id
_entity.type
_entity.pdbx_description
1 polymer ?
#
loop_
_entity_poly.entity_id
_entity_poly.type
_entity_poly.pdbx_seq_one_letter_code
_entity_poly.pdbx_strand_id
1 'polypeptide(L)'
;MKTLLGLLAAAPLALVSLAFGVPASAQSGYPDKPIKILVGFSPGVAPDITSRLLADKFNETWAKGVVVENVTGVGGNIAVERTSKAAPDGYTLVMGGNAALVINPNLMDKLGYDPIKDFSYITQIFIVPNILVVTPDVPAKTIQELVALGKAKPDYFVAGHAGVGTSQHLGGELFMAMTGVKIQQVPYRGTTAVLPDLMGGRLNIFFGNIQRVAAGARRKAARLRHHVA
;
A
#
# COMPACT_ATOMS: atom_id res chain seq x y z
N MET A 1 -11.58 83.20 37.23
CA MET A 1 -11.30 83.00 35.77
C MET A 1 -10.11 82.04 35.67
N LYS A 2 -10.22 81.03 34.86
CA LYS A 2 -9.23 79.95 34.60
C LYS A 2 -9.21 78.82 35.62
N THR A 3 -9.91 77.74 35.30
CA THR A 3 -9.37 76.39 35.17
C THR A 3 -10.52 75.39 35.14
N LEU A 4 -11.02 75.09 33.97
CA LEU A 4 -11.95 74.02 33.72
C LEU A 4 -11.61 73.51 32.28
N LEU A 5 -10.51 72.78 32.16
CA LEU A 5 -10.22 72.03 30.92
C LEU A 5 -9.24 70.93 31.29
N GLY A 6 -9.70 69.72 31.44
CA GLY A 6 -8.76 68.61 31.67
C GLY A 6 -9.37 67.32 32.19
N LEU A 7 -10.55 66.91 31.73
CA LEU A 7 -11.10 65.59 32.11
C LEU A 7 -12.04 65.04 31.03
N LEU A 8 -11.50 64.79 29.81
CA LEU A 8 -12.28 64.15 28.74
C LEU A 8 -11.34 63.55 27.68
N ALA A 9 -10.47 62.56 28.06
CA ALA A 9 -9.67 61.78 27.08
C ALA A 9 -9.16 60.52 27.67
N ALA A 10 -9.97 59.69 28.33
CA ALA A 10 -9.51 58.38 28.82
C ALA A 10 -10.61 57.28 28.80
N ALA A 11 -11.43 57.22 27.76
CA ALA A 11 -12.40 56.15 27.68
C ALA A 11 -12.86 55.85 26.21
N PRO A 12 -11.99 55.36 25.32
CA PRO A 12 -12.45 54.37 24.38
C PRO A 12 -11.40 53.29 24.02
N LEU A 13 -10.58 52.79 24.94
CA LEU A 13 -9.62 51.73 24.64
C LEU A 13 -9.98 50.35 25.21
N ALA A 14 -11.13 50.26 25.92
CA ALA A 14 -11.55 49.00 26.57
C ALA A 14 -12.62 48.20 25.81
N LEU A 15 -13.06 48.63 24.63
CA LEU A 15 -14.13 47.93 23.88
C LEU A 15 -13.70 47.14 22.64
N VAL A 16 -12.40 47.00 22.33
CA VAL A 16 -11.94 46.31 21.12
C VAL A 16 -11.48 44.88 21.39
N SER A 17 -11.39 44.42 22.63
CA SER A 17 -10.83 43.09 22.98
C SER A 17 -11.86 41.96 23.06
N LEU A 18 -13.13 42.15 22.69
CA LEU A 18 -14.17 41.12 22.79
C LEU A 18 -14.63 40.50 21.46
N ALA A 19 -13.96 40.78 20.34
CA ALA A 19 -14.52 40.39 19.02
C ALA A 19 -13.77 39.30 18.27
N PHE A 20 -12.80 38.60 18.85
CA PHE A 20 -12.14 37.46 18.18
C PHE A 20 -12.07 36.18 19.04
N GLY A 21 -13.13 35.91 19.78
CA GLY A 21 -13.41 34.55 20.20
C GLY A 21 -14.02 33.80 19.02
N VAL A 22 -13.22 33.39 18.04
CA VAL A 22 -13.63 32.32 17.13
C VAL A 22 -13.90 31.11 18.03
N PRO A 23 -15.16 30.62 18.15
CA PRO A 23 -15.38 29.37 18.84
C PRO A 23 -14.53 28.34 18.10
N ALA A 24 -13.52 27.79 18.75
CA ALA A 24 -12.98 26.52 18.37
C ALA A 24 -14.18 25.57 18.43
N SER A 25 -14.86 25.37 17.29
CA SER A 25 -15.82 24.30 17.12
C SER A 25 -15.00 23.04 17.39
N ALA A 26 -15.01 22.62 18.65
CA ALA A 26 -14.63 21.27 18.99
C ALA A 26 -15.45 20.41 18.03
N GLN A 27 -14.79 19.70 17.14
CA GLN A 27 -15.39 18.80 16.16
C GLN A 27 -15.99 17.63 16.96
N SER A 28 -17.03 17.98 17.77
CA SER A 28 -17.80 17.06 18.60
C SER A 28 -18.68 16.27 17.66
N GLY A 29 -18.22 15.05 17.31
CA GLY A 29 -19.02 14.13 16.54
C GLY A 29 -18.29 13.37 15.44
N TYR A 30 -16.96 13.47 15.32
CA TYR A 30 -16.22 12.60 14.39
C TYR A 30 -16.08 11.18 14.97
N PRO A 31 -16.43 10.14 14.18
CA PRO A 31 -17.04 10.19 12.86
C PRO A 31 -18.56 10.38 12.93
N ASP A 32 -19.12 11.32 12.13
CA ASP A 32 -20.57 11.56 11.98
C ASP A 32 -21.18 10.82 10.77
N LYS A 33 -20.35 10.30 9.87
CA LYS A 33 -20.67 9.49 8.70
C LYS A 33 -19.71 8.30 8.57
N PRO A 34 -20.00 7.27 7.74
CA PRO A 34 -19.13 6.13 7.55
C PRO A 34 -17.74 6.52 7.04
N ILE A 35 -16.69 5.90 7.59
CA ILE A 35 -15.32 6.02 7.09
C ILE A 35 -15.08 4.95 6.03
N LYS A 36 -14.41 5.32 4.94
CA LYS A 36 -14.04 4.41 3.87
C LYS A 36 -12.55 4.13 3.89
N ILE A 37 -12.15 2.86 3.85
CA ILE A 37 -10.76 2.44 3.67
C ILE A 37 -10.62 1.88 2.25
N LEU A 38 -9.93 2.59 1.36
CA LEU A 38 -9.58 2.11 0.03
C LEU A 38 -8.35 1.21 0.13
N VAL A 39 -8.43 0.00 -0.40
CA VAL A 39 -7.36 -0.99 -0.38
C VAL A 39 -6.86 -1.22 -1.79
N GLY A 40 -5.61 -0.80 -2.10
CA GLY A 40 -4.99 -0.93 -3.41
C GLY A 40 -4.60 -2.36 -3.80
N PHE A 41 -5.10 -3.36 -3.08
CA PHE A 41 -4.73 -4.76 -3.22
C PHE A 41 -5.95 -5.66 -3.41
N SER A 42 -5.71 -6.84 -3.97
CA SER A 42 -6.78 -7.83 -4.19
C SER A 42 -7.40 -8.31 -2.87
N PRO A 43 -8.69 -8.66 -2.88
CA PRO A 43 -9.33 -9.27 -1.72
C PRO A 43 -8.59 -10.51 -1.21
N GLY A 44 -8.54 -10.66 0.11
CA GLY A 44 -7.95 -11.79 0.82
C GLY A 44 -6.41 -11.84 0.80
N VAL A 45 -5.70 -10.80 0.40
CA VAL A 45 -4.27 -10.62 0.70
C VAL A 45 -4.10 -9.87 2.02
N ALA A 46 -2.86 -9.83 2.56
CA ALA A 46 -2.60 -9.24 3.87
C ALA A 46 -3.19 -7.83 4.06
N PRO A 47 -2.98 -6.87 3.15
CA PRO A 47 -3.57 -5.53 3.30
C PRO A 47 -5.09 -5.53 3.41
N ASP A 48 -5.78 -6.36 2.62
CA ASP A 48 -7.23 -6.46 2.68
C ASP A 48 -7.72 -7.10 4.00
N ILE A 49 -7.12 -8.22 4.39
CA ILE A 49 -7.46 -8.89 5.66
C ILE A 49 -7.24 -7.94 6.84
N THR A 50 -6.11 -7.26 6.88
CA THR A 50 -5.80 -6.34 7.97
C THR A 50 -6.74 -5.13 7.97
N SER A 51 -7.08 -4.58 6.79
CA SER A 51 -8.04 -3.47 6.71
C SER A 51 -9.42 -3.87 7.22
N ARG A 52 -9.87 -5.11 6.96
CA ARG A 52 -11.16 -5.61 7.49
C ARG A 52 -11.12 -5.84 8.99
N LEU A 53 -10.02 -6.40 9.51
CA LEU A 53 -9.84 -6.55 10.96
C LEU A 53 -9.83 -5.20 11.69
N LEU A 54 -9.18 -4.18 11.09
CA LEU A 54 -9.24 -2.81 11.62
C LEU A 54 -10.65 -2.22 11.53
N ALA A 55 -11.34 -2.41 10.39
CA ALA A 55 -12.70 -1.93 10.23
C ALA A 55 -13.65 -2.58 11.25
N ASP A 56 -13.54 -3.89 11.45
CA ASP A 56 -14.34 -4.61 12.46
C ASP A 56 -14.08 -4.04 13.86
N LYS A 57 -12.81 -3.78 14.20
CA LYS A 57 -12.45 -3.23 15.51
C LYS A 57 -12.93 -1.76 15.67
N PHE A 58 -12.86 -0.96 14.64
CA PHE A 58 -13.38 0.40 14.68
C PHE A 58 -14.91 0.42 14.77
N ASN A 59 -15.61 -0.53 14.15
CA ASN A 59 -17.06 -0.67 14.22
C ASN A 59 -17.57 -1.00 15.64
N GLU A 60 -16.73 -1.55 16.51
CA GLU A 60 -17.07 -1.72 17.93
C GLU A 60 -17.16 -0.37 18.66
N THR A 61 -16.43 0.66 18.20
CA THR A 61 -16.30 1.94 18.89
C THR A 61 -17.04 3.06 18.14
N TRP A 62 -17.04 3.04 16.82
CA TRP A 62 -17.59 4.10 15.96
C TRP A 62 -18.97 3.71 15.39
N ALA A 63 -20.01 4.36 15.90
CA ALA A 63 -21.40 4.04 15.56
C ALA A 63 -21.76 4.21 14.07
N LYS A 64 -20.97 4.96 13.30
CA LYS A 64 -21.23 5.23 11.87
C LYS A 64 -20.61 4.20 10.93
N GLY A 65 -19.77 3.34 11.45
CA GLY A 65 -19.19 2.24 10.70
C GLY A 65 -17.97 2.59 9.85
N VAL A 66 -17.21 1.56 9.50
CA VAL A 66 -16.05 1.62 8.60
C VAL A 66 -16.23 0.61 7.48
N VAL A 67 -16.08 1.04 6.23
CA VAL A 67 -16.26 0.22 5.03
C VAL A 67 -14.95 0.04 4.30
N VAL A 68 -14.62 -1.19 3.93
CA VAL A 68 -13.42 -1.54 3.14
C VAL A 68 -13.80 -1.76 1.69
N GLU A 69 -13.14 -1.03 0.78
CA GLU A 69 -13.31 -1.12 -0.68
C GLU A 69 -11.98 -1.50 -1.34
N ASN A 70 -11.96 -2.60 -2.10
CA ASN A 70 -10.77 -2.98 -2.86
C ASN A 70 -10.76 -2.27 -4.23
N VAL A 71 -9.73 -1.45 -4.46
CA VAL A 71 -9.51 -0.68 -5.70
C VAL A 71 -8.16 -1.10 -6.27
N THR A 72 -8.15 -2.21 -6.99
CA THR A 72 -6.92 -2.83 -7.51
C THR A 72 -6.46 -2.21 -8.83
N GLY A 73 -5.17 -2.26 -9.09
CA GLY A 73 -4.55 -1.91 -10.38
C GLY A 73 -3.28 -1.10 -10.22
N VAL A 74 -2.39 -1.27 -11.20
CA VAL A 74 -1.09 -0.56 -11.31
C VAL A 74 -0.30 -0.56 -9.99
N GLY A 75 -0.18 -1.74 -9.32
CA GLY A 75 0.55 -1.85 -8.05
C GLY A 75 -0.10 -1.10 -6.87
N GLY A 76 -1.38 -0.74 -6.97
CA GLY A 76 -2.12 0.03 -5.95
C GLY A 76 -2.25 1.53 -6.25
N ASN A 77 -1.65 2.04 -7.33
CA ASN A 77 -1.70 3.45 -7.69
C ASN A 77 -3.14 3.98 -7.81
N ILE A 78 -4.08 3.18 -8.37
CA ILE A 78 -5.47 3.62 -8.58
C ILE A 78 -6.15 3.94 -7.25
N ALA A 79 -5.95 3.13 -6.21
CA ALA A 79 -6.51 3.40 -4.88
C ALA A 79 -5.91 4.67 -4.26
N VAL A 80 -4.58 4.82 -4.36
CA VAL A 80 -3.86 5.97 -3.82
C VAL A 80 -4.28 7.24 -4.54
N GLU A 81 -4.31 7.25 -5.87
CA GLU A 81 -4.78 8.39 -6.67
C GLU A 81 -6.24 8.77 -6.39
N ARG A 82 -7.12 7.79 -6.21
CA ARG A 82 -8.52 8.06 -5.85
C ARG A 82 -8.64 8.69 -4.47
N THR A 83 -7.78 8.29 -3.53
CA THR A 83 -7.76 8.88 -2.19
C THR A 83 -7.19 10.28 -2.19
N SER A 84 -6.16 10.58 -2.98
CA SER A 84 -5.60 11.94 -3.07
C SER A 84 -6.60 12.98 -3.59
N LYS A 85 -7.58 12.53 -4.37
CA LYS A 85 -8.67 13.38 -4.91
C LYS A 85 -9.89 13.45 -4.00
N ALA A 86 -9.91 12.72 -2.89
CA ALA A 86 -11.00 12.78 -1.92
C ALA A 86 -10.88 14.02 -1.01
N ALA A 87 -11.99 14.40 -0.36
CA ALA A 87 -11.95 15.48 0.62
C ALA A 87 -10.99 15.12 1.77
N PRO A 88 -10.14 16.07 2.23
CA PRO A 88 -9.17 15.85 3.30
C PRO A 88 -9.83 15.96 4.70
N ASP A 89 -10.99 15.33 4.86
CA ASP A 89 -11.84 15.38 6.04
C ASP A 89 -11.68 14.17 6.99
N GLY A 90 -10.76 13.25 6.67
CA GLY A 90 -10.51 12.06 7.47
C GLY A 90 -11.46 10.90 7.21
N TYR A 91 -12.45 11.03 6.31
CA TYR A 91 -13.43 9.97 6.01
C TYR A 91 -13.03 9.04 4.87
N THR A 92 -11.98 9.39 4.13
CA THR A 92 -11.40 8.49 3.11
C THR A 92 -9.96 8.20 3.48
N LEU A 93 -9.69 6.95 3.80
CA LEU A 93 -8.37 6.43 4.13
C LEU A 93 -7.89 5.50 3.02
N VAL A 94 -6.59 5.31 2.90
CA VAL A 94 -6.01 4.33 1.98
C VAL A 94 -5.06 3.37 2.71
N MET A 95 -5.23 2.09 2.45
CA MET A 95 -4.22 1.07 2.74
C MET A 95 -3.28 1.03 1.52
N GLY A 96 -2.30 1.91 1.54
CA GLY A 96 -1.28 2.02 0.49
C GLY A 96 -0.16 1.00 0.68
N GLY A 97 0.60 0.77 -0.38
CA GLY A 97 1.79 -0.06 -0.36
C GLY A 97 3.02 0.67 -0.90
N ASN A 98 4.19 0.09 -0.66
CA ASN A 98 5.47 0.63 -1.11
C ASN A 98 5.52 0.92 -2.62
N ALA A 99 4.86 0.11 -3.45
CA ALA A 99 4.79 0.35 -4.88
C ALA A 99 4.24 1.74 -5.19
N ALA A 100 3.02 2.03 -4.73
CA ALA A 100 2.35 3.29 -5.02
C ALA A 100 2.96 4.49 -4.28
N LEU A 101 3.39 4.31 -3.03
CA LEU A 101 3.80 5.43 -2.18
C LEU A 101 5.30 5.75 -2.26
N VAL A 102 6.15 4.78 -2.64
CA VAL A 102 7.62 4.95 -2.60
C VAL A 102 8.28 4.68 -3.94
N ILE A 103 7.89 3.61 -4.65
CA ILE A 103 8.61 3.12 -5.82
C ILE A 103 8.14 3.83 -7.09
N ASN A 104 6.84 3.80 -7.36
CA ASN A 104 6.26 4.35 -8.59
C ASN A 104 6.46 5.86 -8.75
N PRO A 105 6.53 6.68 -7.69
CA PRO A 105 6.94 8.08 -7.80
C PRO A 105 8.31 8.29 -8.46
N ASN A 106 9.20 7.29 -8.38
CA ASN A 106 10.54 7.34 -8.98
C ASN A 106 10.64 6.54 -10.29
N LEU A 107 9.61 5.77 -10.67
CA LEU A 107 9.61 4.96 -11.88
C LEU A 107 8.69 5.48 -12.97
N MET A 108 7.69 6.30 -12.63
CA MET A 108 6.66 6.73 -13.55
C MET A 108 6.76 8.24 -13.79
N ASP A 109 6.87 8.65 -15.04
CA ASP A 109 6.95 10.08 -15.43
C ASP A 109 5.67 10.86 -15.08
N LYS A 110 4.53 10.19 -15.02
CA LYS A 110 3.23 10.80 -14.72
C LYS A 110 2.52 9.98 -13.66
N LEU A 111 2.46 10.53 -12.45
CA LEU A 111 1.61 10.07 -11.36
C LEU A 111 0.47 11.07 -11.17
N GLY A 112 -0.74 10.60 -10.95
CA GLY A 112 -1.91 11.45 -10.70
C GLY A 112 -1.98 11.99 -9.27
N TYR A 113 -0.93 11.83 -8.45
CA TYR A 113 -0.83 12.26 -7.06
C TYR A 113 0.62 12.49 -6.63
N ASP A 114 0.82 13.29 -5.58
CA ASP A 114 2.10 13.48 -4.90
C ASP A 114 2.06 12.74 -3.54
N PRO A 115 2.86 11.68 -3.35
CA PRO A 115 2.79 10.89 -2.12
C PRO A 115 3.22 11.67 -0.87
N ILE A 116 3.96 12.76 -1.02
CA ILE A 116 4.44 13.57 0.11
C ILE A 116 3.43 14.68 0.46
N LYS A 117 2.81 15.31 -0.54
CA LYS A 117 1.96 16.50 -0.32
C LYS A 117 0.49 16.15 -0.14
N ASP A 118 0.00 15.09 -0.81
CA ASP A 118 -1.43 14.80 -0.87
C ASP A 118 -1.93 13.92 0.28
N PHE A 119 -1.04 13.47 1.19
CA PHE A 119 -1.38 12.52 2.24
C PHE A 119 -0.86 12.92 3.63
N SER A 120 -1.71 12.70 4.63
CA SER A 120 -1.31 12.65 6.04
C SER A 120 -1.11 11.18 6.42
N TYR A 121 0.14 10.76 6.65
CA TYR A 121 0.46 9.39 7.03
C TYR A 121 0.10 9.13 8.50
N ILE A 122 -0.63 8.04 8.75
CA ILE A 122 -1.03 7.66 10.11
C ILE A 122 0.02 6.76 10.74
N THR A 123 0.28 5.60 10.13
CA THR A 123 1.26 4.63 10.64
C THR A 123 1.60 3.55 9.62
N GLN A 124 2.71 2.85 9.83
CA GLN A 124 3.01 1.60 9.14
C GLN A 124 2.34 0.44 9.87
N ILE A 125 1.44 -0.26 9.20
CA ILE A 125 0.65 -1.34 9.80
C ILE A 125 1.47 -2.64 9.92
N PHE A 126 2.20 -3.02 8.85
CA PHE A 126 3.01 -4.24 8.83
C PHE A 126 4.07 -4.23 7.73
N ILE A 127 5.00 -5.16 7.81
CA ILE A 127 5.97 -5.50 6.78
C ILE A 127 5.76 -6.97 6.40
N VAL A 128 5.75 -7.26 5.11
CA VAL A 128 5.62 -8.64 4.59
C VAL A 128 6.84 -8.97 3.74
N PRO A 129 7.64 -9.95 4.13
CA PRO A 129 8.75 -10.40 3.31
C PRO A 129 8.26 -11.16 2.08
N ASN A 130 8.99 -11.03 0.97
CA ASN A 130 8.83 -11.89 -0.18
C ASN A 130 9.62 -13.19 0.03
N ILE A 131 9.11 -14.26 -0.56
CA ILE A 131 9.82 -15.55 -0.70
C ILE A 131 9.90 -15.91 -2.17
N LEU A 132 11.01 -16.51 -2.56
CA LEU A 132 11.14 -17.15 -3.86
C LEU A 132 10.45 -18.52 -3.82
N VAL A 133 9.59 -18.76 -4.80
CA VAL A 133 8.87 -20.02 -4.98
C VAL A 133 9.05 -20.49 -6.41
N VAL A 134 9.24 -21.78 -6.61
CA VAL A 134 9.22 -22.43 -7.92
C VAL A 134 8.16 -23.53 -7.97
N THR A 135 7.68 -23.86 -9.17
CA THR A 135 6.79 -25.01 -9.34
C THR A 135 7.57 -26.32 -9.18
N PRO A 136 6.90 -27.43 -8.79
CA PRO A 136 7.56 -28.73 -8.61
C PRO A 136 8.31 -29.26 -9.85
N ASP A 137 7.90 -28.81 -11.04
CA ASP A 137 8.50 -29.24 -12.32
C ASP A 137 9.86 -28.56 -12.59
N VAL A 138 10.23 -27.54 -11.81
CA VAL A 138 11.56 -26.90 -11.90
C VAL A 138 12.59 -27.83 -11.25
N PRO A 139 13.56 -28.35 -12.01
CA PRO A 139 14.55 -29.32 -11.53
C PRO A 139 15.70 -28.61 -10.77
N ALA A 140 15.35 -27.85 -9.72
CA ALA A 140 16.29 -27.15 -8.86
C ALA A 140 15.78 -27.18 -7.41
N LYS A 141 16.64 -27.61 -6.47
CA LYS A 141 16.35 -27.71 -5.03
C LYS A 141 17.05 -26.64 -4.21
N THR A 142 18.04 -25.98 -4.77
CA THR A 142 18.83 -24.92 -4.15
C THR A 142 18.84 -23.68 -5.04
N ILE A 143 19.22 -22.53 -4.46
CA ILE A 143 19.38 -21.29 -5.24
C ILE A 143 20.50 -21.42 -6.27
N GLN A 144 21.58 -22.12 -5.92
CA GLN A 144 22.71 -22.37 -6.82
C GLN A 144 22.28 -23.18 -8.05
N GLU A 145 21.51 -24.25 -7.85
CA GLU A 145 20.95 -25.06 -8.95
C GLU A 145 19.96 -24.24 -9.81
N LEU A 146 19.14 -23.38 -9.17
CA LEU A 146 18.22 -22.49 -9.86
C LEU A 146 18.97 -21.51 -10.77
N VAL A 147 20.03 -20.88 -10.26
CA VAL A 147 20.87 -19.96 -11.02
C VAL A 147 21.57 -20.70 -12.18
N ALA A 148 22.14 -21.89 -11.92
CA ALA A 148 22.77 -22.69 -12.95
C ALA A 148 21.78 -23.08 -14.09
N LEU A 149 20.56 -23.47 -13.70
CA LEU A 149 19.50 -23.82 -14.66
C LEU A 149 19.11 -22.59 -15.52
N GLY A 150 18.91 -21.42 -14.90
CA GLY A 150 18.53 -20.20 -15.61
C GLY A 150 19.63 -19.69 -16.55
N LYS A 151 20.90 -19.85 -16.20
CA LYS A 151 22.04 -19.54 -17.08
C LYS A 151 22.14 -20.52 -18.27
N ALA A 152 21.88 -21.81 -18.02
CA ALA A 152 21.87 -22.82 -19.07
C ALA A 152 20.66 -22.74 -20.02
N LYS A 153 19.53 -22.18 -19.51
CA LYS A 153 18.28 -22.04 -20.27
C LYS A 153 17.70 -20.63 -20.07
N PRO A 154 18.16 -19.59 -20.81
CA PRO A 154 17.80 -18.19 -20.56
C PRO A 154 16.31 -17.87 -20.63
N ASP A 155 15.51 -18.63 -21.41
CA ASP A 155 14.07 -18.38 -21.59
C ASP A 155 13.20 -19.32 -20.74
N TYR A 156 13.80 -20.04 -19.79
CA TYR A 156 13.10 -21.05 -18.99
C TYR A 156 12.18 -20.46 -17.92
N PHE A 157 12.60 -19.35 -17.29
CA PHE A 157 11.85 -18.79 -16.18
C PHE A 157 10.84 -17.75 -16.62
N VAL A 158 9.58 -17.96 -16.19
CA VAL A 158 8.48 -17.02 -16.36
C VAL A 158 7.90 -16.72 -14.99
N ALA A 159 7.95 -15.46 -14.56
CA ALA A 159 7.44 -14.98 -13.30
C ALA A 159 6.22 -14.07 -13.48
N GLY A 160 5.23 -14.20 -12.60
CA GLY A 160 4.11 -13.26 -12.53
C GLY A 160 4.31 -12.27 -11.38
N HIS A 161 3.78 -11.04 -11.53
CA HIS A 161 3.77 -10.04 -10.47
C HIS A 161 2.48 -9.20 -10.46
N ALA A 162 2.16 -8.57 -9.34
CA ALA A 162 0.90 -7.84 -9.13
C ALA A 162 0.87 -6.43 -9.74
N GLY A 163 1.80 -6.11 -10.62
CA GLY A 163 1.98 -4.81 -11.28
C GLY A 163 3.41 -4.29 -11.15
N VAL A 164 3.77 -3.37 -12.04
CA VAL A 164 5.08 -2.73 -12.07
C VAL A 164 5.32 -1.98 -10.75
N GLY A 165 6.56 -2.00 -10.25
CA GLY A 165 6.95 -1.36 -8.99
C GLY A 165 6.57 -2.15 -7.73
N THR A 166 5.79 -3.24 -7.83
CA THR A 166 5.51 -4.09 -6.65
C THR A 166 6.77 -4.80 -6.16
N SER A 167 6.81 -5.17 -4.87
CA SER A 167 7.92 -5.93 -4.30
C SER A 167 8.16 -7.27 -5.01
N GLN A 168 7.12 -7.85 -5.61
CA GLN A 168 7.20 -9.05 -6.43
C GLN A 168 7.97 -8.81 -7.73
N HIS A 169 7.66 -7.71 -8.42
CA HIS A 169 8.37 -7.28 -9.62
C HIS A 169 9.84 -6.99 -9.30
N LEU A 170 10.07 -6.11 -8.31
CA LEU A 170 11.43 -5.72 -7.94
C LEU A 170 12.26 -6.88 -7.36
N GLY A 171 11.62 -7.85 -6.71
CA GLY A 171 12.29 -9.07 -6.27
C GLY A 171 12.83 -9.89 -7.44
N GLY A 172 12.08 -9.98 -8.54
CA GLY A 172 12.53 -10.60 -9.78
C GLY A 172 13.65 -9.82 -10.46
N GLU A 173 13.52 -8.48 -10.56
CA GLU A 173 14.55 -7.61 -11.12
C GLU A 173 15.86 -7.69 -10.33
N LEU A 174 15.78 -7.66 -9.00
CA LEU A 174 16.95 -7.80 -8.13
C LEU A 174 17.62 -9.16 -8.30
N PHE A 175 16.84 -10.23 -8.37
CA PHE A 175 17.38 -11.57 -8.61
C PHE A 175 18.10 -11.64 -9.96
N MET A 176 17.52 -11.08 -11.02
CA MET A 176 18.16 -11.01 -12.35
C MET A 176 19.45 -10.18 -12.29
N ALA A 177 19.45 -9.04 -11.65
CA ALA A 177 20.62 -8.16 -11.51
C ALA A 177 21.78 -8.85 -10.74
N MET A 178 21.45 -9.56 -9.65
CA MET A 178 22.45 -10.22 -8.81
C MET A 178 23.03 -11.49 -9.44
N THR A 179 22.25 -12.22 -10.26
CA THR A 179 22.63 -13.55 -10.72
C THR A 179 22.96 -13.61 -12.21
N GLY A 180 22.52 -12.62 -12.99
CA GLY A 180 22.61 -12.64 -14.46
C GLY A 180 21.62 -13.63 -15.11
N VAL A 181 20.72 -14.24 -14.36
CA VAL A 181 19.64 -15.09 -14.89
C VAL A 181 18.59 -14.21 -15.57
N LYS A 182 18.07 -14.65 -16.71
CA LYS A 182 16.95 -13.98 -17.37
C LYS A 182 15.63 -14.58 -16.90
N ILE A 183 14.66 -13.71 -16.57
CA ILE A 183 13.30 -14.10 -16.18
C ILE A 183 12.33 -13.24 -16.98
N GLN A 184 11.42 -13.89 -17.71
CA GLN A 184 10.31 -13.18 -18.34
C GLN A 184 9.31 -12.76 -17.26
N GLN A 185 9.07 -11.46 -17.09
CA GLN A 185 8.13 -10.94 -16.11
C GLN A 185 6.77 -10.63 -16.74
N VAL A 186 5.69 -11.16 -16.17
CA VAL A 186 4.31 -11.01 -16.65
C VAL A 186 3.49 -10.22 -15.64
N PRO A 187 2.95 -9.03 -15.98
CA PRO A 187 2.12 -8.24 -15.09
C PRO A 187 0.69 -8.76 -14.99
N TYR A 188 0.15 -8.81 -13.77
CA TYR A 188 -1.24 -9.14 -13.45
C TYR A 188 -1.91 -8.00 -12.67
N ARG A 189 -3.25 -7.98 -12.66
CA ARG A 189 -4.03 -7.00 -11.88
C ARG A 189 -4.09 -7.30 -10.38
N GLY A 190 -3.07 -7.96 -9.84
CA GLY A 190 -2.95 -8.30 -8.42
C GLY A 190 -2.51 -9.75 -8.21
N THR A 191 -2.02 -10.04 -7.01
CA THR A 191 -1.42 -11.34 -6.67
C THR A 191 -2.36 -12.54 -6.84
N THR A 192 -3.67 -12.35 -6.62
CA THR A 192 -4.66 -13.45 -6.78
C THR A 192 -4.77 -13.94 -8.22
N ALA A 193 -4.56 -13.06 -9.20
CA ALA A 193 -4.60 -13.42 -10.62
C ALA A 193 -3.35 -14.19 -11.07
N VAL A 194 -2.23 -14.12 -10.34
CA VAL A 194 -1.00 -14.87 -10.62
C VAL A 194 -1.15 -16.36 -10.29
N LEU A 195 -1.89 -16.68 -9.22
CA LEU A 195 -1.91 -18.03 -8.65
C LEU A 195 -2.43 -19.13 -9.59
N PRO A 196 -3.51 -18.93 -10.37
CA PRO A 196 -3.96 -19.96 -11.32
C PRO A 196 -2.91 -20.33 -12.37
N ASP A 197 -2.16 -19.35 -12.88
CA ASP A 197 -1.12 -19.58 -13.89
C ASP A 197 0.13 -20.21 -13.28
N LEU A 198 0.47 -19.87 -12.05
CA LEU A 198 1.53 -20.53 -11.30
C LEU A 198 1.17 -22.00 -10.99
N MET A 199 -0.06 -22.26 -10.56
CA MET A 199 -0.54 -23.62 -10.28
C MET A 199 -0.72 -24.45 -11.55
N GLY A 200 -1.04 -23.82 -12.67
CA GLY A 200 -1.19 -24.43 -13.99
C GLY A 200 0.12 -24.62 -14.75
N GLY A 201 1.27 -24.17 -14.20
CA GLY A 201 2.58 -24.32 -14.82
C GLY A 201 2.88 -23.33 -15.97
N ARG A 202 2.02 -22.33 -16.21
CA ARG A 202 2.32 -21.25 -17.16
C ARG A 202 3.40 -20.30 -16.61
N LEU A 203 3.44 -20.17 -15.30
CA LEU A 203 4.52 -19.53 -14.56
C LEU A 203 5.25 -20.60 -13.78
N ASN A 204 6.56 -20.52 -13.67
CA ASN A 204 7.34 -21.54 -12.98
C ASN A 204 8.22 -20.98 -11.85
N ILE A 205 8.30 -19.67 -11.72
CA ILE A 205 8.98 -18.96 -10.62
C ILE A 205 8.12 -17.80 -10.13
N PHE A 206 8.14 -17.51 -8.83
CA PHE A 206 7.35 -16.43 -8.23
C PHE A 206 8.04 -15.84 -7.01
N PHE A 207 8.10 -14.50 -6.94
CA PHE A 207 8.59 -13.74 -5.80
C PHE A 207 7.38 -13.23 -5.02
N GLY A 208 6.88 -13.99 -4.08
CA GLY A 208 5.59 -13.71 -3.46
C GLY A 208 5.61 -13.54 -1.96
N ASN A 209 4.57 -12.92 -1.43
CA ASN A 209 4.38 -12.80 0.00
C ASN A 209 4.02 -14.14 0.63
N ILE A 210 4.62 -14.43 1.78
CA ILE A 210 4.55 -15.73 2.45
C ILE A 210 3.12 -16.21 2.76
N GLN A 211 2.21 -15.30 3.06
CA GLN A 211 0.86 -15.61 3.50
C GLN A 211 0.01 -16.36 2.48
N ARG A 212 0.23 -16.11 1.17
CA ARG A 212 -0.56 -16.77 0.11
C ARG A 212 0.13 -17.98 -0.48
N VAL A 213 1.45 -17.99 -0.49
CA VAL A 213 2.21 -19.16 -0.93
C VAL A 213 1.88 -20.37 -0.03
N ALA A 214 1.71 -20.16 1.28
CA ALA A 214 1.33 -21.22 2.21
C ALA A 214 -0.07 -21.81 1.97
N ALA A 215 -1.03 -21.01 1.50
CA ALA A 215 -2.41 -21.48 1.26
C ALA A 215 -2.58 -22.21 -0.09
N GLY A 216 -1.88 -21.75 -1.15
CA GLY A 216 -1.95 -22.33 -2.49
C GLY A 216 -0.90 -23.42 -2.76
N ALA A 217 0.27 -23.29 -2.13
CA ALA A 217 1.46 -24.09 -2.45
C ALA A 217 1.50 -25.47 -1.77
N ARG A 218 0.61 -25.76 -0.83
CA ARG A 218 0.60 -27.07 -0.15
C ARG A 218 0.45 -28.26 -1.10
N ARG A 219 0.10 -28.05 -2.37
CA ARG A 219 -0.09 -29.14 -3.33
C ARG A 219 0.83 -29.12 -4.57
N LYS A 220 1.46 -27.99 -4.97
CA LYS A 220 2.20 -27.94 -6.26
C LYS A 220 3.45 -27.05 -6.32
N ALA A 221 3.87 -26.33 -5.29
CA ALA A 221 5.08 -25.49 -5.35
C ALA A 221 6.14 -25.93 -4.34
N ALA A 222 7.40 -26.02 -4.79
CA ALA A 222 8.56 -26.29 -3.93
C ALA A 222 9.04 -24.98 -3.27
N ARG A 223 9.45 -25.03 -2.01
CA ARG A 223 10.01 -23.92 -1.24
C ARG A 223 11.53 -23.97 -1.29
N LEU A 224 12.16 -22.96 -1.86
CA LEU A 224 13.59 -22.73 -1.68
C LEU A 224 13.77 -21.77 -0.50
N ARG A 225 14.30 -22.28 0.62
CA ARG A 225 14.62 -21.44 1.77
C ARG A 225 15.91 -20.69 1.50
N HIS A 226 15.87 -19.36 1.55
CA HIS A 226 17.04 -18.53 1.61
C HIS A 226 17.36 -18.29 3.09
N HIS A 227 18.49 -18.79 3.56
CA HIS A 227 19.14 -18.27 4.76
C HIS A 227 19.90 -17.04 4.32
N VAL A 228 19.39 -15.87 4.67
CA VAL A 228 20.20 -14.63 4.69
C VAL A 228 21.07 -14.76 5.93
N ALA A 229 22.36 -14.94 5.74
CA ALA A 229 23.36 -14.79 6.78
C ALA A 229 23.57 -13.30 7.09
#